data_811743b159d38c1606a414b973a1d89a
#
_entry.id   811743b159d38c1606a414b973a1d89a
#
_cell.length_a   1.000
_cell.length_b   1.000
_cell.length_c   1.000
_cell.angle_alpha   90.00
_cell.angle_beta   90.00
_cell.angle_gamma   90.00
#
_symmetry.space_group_name_H-M   'P 1'
#
loop_
_entity.id
_entity.type
_entity.pdbx_description
1 polymer ?
#
loop_
_entity_poly.entity_id
_entity_poly.type
_entity_poly.pdbx_seq_one_letter_code
_entity_poly.pdbx_strand_id
1 'polypeptide(L)'
;LSNKRNDGYGGDRQGRMRFPLEVAEAVRAAWPKDKPLFVRISSVDGIDGGWEMDDSVALAHELKARGVDVIDCSSGGNSPKGATNANLTRGPGYQVPFAERVKREVDIKTMAVGLIREPDLAEQILQDGRADLIAVGRQALVDPFWALHAAQHFDIDPDFEKWPHQYAWWLEKWDKGL
;
A
#
# COMPACT_ATOMS: atom_id res chain seq x y z
N LEU A 1 4.27 -6.52 -19.26
CA LEU A 1 3.47 -7.57 -19.93
C LEU A 1 2.51 -6.99 -20.96
N SER A 2 1.67 -6.02 -20.56
CA SER A 2 0.61 -5.45 -21.42
C SER A 2 1.10 -4.35 -22.38
N ASN A 3 2.11 -3.57 -21.97
CA ASN A 3 2.66 -2.50 -22.79
C ASN A 3 3.55 -3.07 -23.91
N LYS A 4 3.03 -3.06 -25.15
CA LYS A 4 3.72 -3.50 -26.37
C LYS A 4 4.02 -2.34 -27.33
N ARG A 5 4.00 -1.11 -26.80
CA ARG A 5 4.30 0.10 -27.58
C ARG A 5 5.76 0.12 -28.00
N ASN A 6 6.01 0.67 -29.19
CA ASN A 6 7.34 0.84 -29.76
C ASN A 6 7.69 2.33 -29.98
N ASP A 7 6.88 3.22 -29.41
CA ASP A 7 7.12 4.66 -29.34
C ASP A 7 7.75 5.06 -27.98
N GLY A 8 7.85 6.35 -27.72
CA GLY A 8 8.44 6.88 -26.50
C GLY A 8 7.76 6.49 -25.18
N TYR A 9 6.64 5.75 -25.21
CA TYR A 9 5.90 5.26 -24.04
C TYR A 9 6.00 3.74 -23.85
N GLY A 10 6.93 3.08 -24.54
CA GLY A 10 7.14 1.64 -24.45
C GLY A 10 8.59 1.25 -24.65
N GLY A 11 8.84 -0.02 -24.97
CA GLY A 11 10.18 -0.54 -25.19
C GLY A 11 10.96 -0.75 -23.91
N ASP A 12 11.93 0.10 -23.61
CA ASP A 12 12.78 0.00 -22.42
C ASP A 12 12.08 0.46 -21.12
N ARG A 13 12.79 0.36 -20.01
CA ARG A 13 12.28 0.79 -18.70
C ARG A 13 11.86 2.27 -18.70
N GLN A 14 12.66 3.14 -19.27
CA GLN A 14 12.39 4.58 -19.27
C GLN A 14 11.12 4.91 -20.05
N GLY A 15 10.94 4.34 -21.23
CA GLY A 15 9.72 4.52 -22.03
C GLY A 15 8.47 3.99 -21.28
N ARG A 16 8.58 2.85 -20.61
CA ARG A 16 7.47 2.28 -19.83
C ARG A 16 7.13 3.10 -18.58
N MET A 17 8.09 3.79 -17.97
CA MET A 17 7.87 4.67 -16.82
C MET A 17 7.33 6.06 -17.22
N ARG A 18 7.52 6.50 -18.45
CA ARG A 18 7.18 7.87 -18.88
C ARG A 18 5.75 8.27 -18.55
N PHE A 19 4.77 7.48 -18.94
CA PHE A 19 3.36 7.81 -18.70
C PHE A 19 3.01 7.98 -17.21
N PRO A 20 3.31 7.02 -16.31
CA PRO A 20 3.02 7.20 -14.89
C PRO A 20 3.79 8.38 -14.27
N LEU A 21 4.98 8.73 -14.75
CA LEU A 21 5.72 9.89 -14.27
C LEU A 21 5.08 11.22 -14.70
N GLU A 22 4.65 11.34 -15.94
CA GLU A 22 3.90 12.50 -16.43
C GLU A 22 2.58 12.67 -15.67
N VAL A 23 1.88 11.57 -15.35
CA VAL A 23 0.67 11.60 -14.52
C VAL A 23 1.00 12.09 -13.11
N ALA A 24 2.06 11.60 -12.49
CA ALA A 24 2.48 12.02 -11.16
C ALA A 24 2.82 13.53 -11.13
N GLU A 25 3.53 14.03 -12.13
CA GLU A 25 3.84 15.46 -12.28
C GLU A 25 2.57 16.30 -12.40
N ALA A 26 1.64 15.90 -13.27
CA ALA A 26 0.38 16.61 -13.49
C ALA A 26 -0.49 16.64 -12.20
N VAL A 27 -0.57 15.50 -11.50
CA VAL A 27 -1.31 15.42 -10.24
C VAL A 27 -0.63 16.28 -9.17
N ARG A 28 0.71 16.20 -9.02
CA ARG A 28 1.43 17.02 -8.03
C ARG A 28 1.28 18.52 -8.30
N ALA A 29 1.25 18.93 -9.55
CA ALA A 29 1.05 20.33 -9.92
C ALA A 29 -0.33 20.85 -9.55
N ALA A 30 -1.37 20.01 -9.61
CA ALA A 30 -2.75 20.37 -9.29
C ALA A 30 -3.11 20.13 -7.81
N TRP A 31 -2.40 19.23 -7.12
CA TRP A 31 -2.70 18.83 -5.75
C TRP A 31 -2.08 19.80 -4.74
N PRO A 32 -2.79 20.24 -3.68
CA PRO A 32 -2.24 21.14 -2.67
C PRO A 32 -0.93 20.61 -2.07
N LYS A 33 0.05 21.50 -1.88
CA LYS A 33 1.38 21.12 -1.40
C LYS A 33 1.40 20.60 0.05
N ASP A 34 0.44 21.00 0.84
CA ASP A 34 0.22 20.58 2.23
C ASP A 34 -0.47 19.23 2.36
N LYS A 35 -0.87 18.60 1.24
CA LYS A 35 -1.51 17.30 1.22
C LYS A 35 -0.60 16.24 0.62
N PRO A 36 -0.51 15.05 1.26
CA PRO A 36 0.33 13.98 0.75
C PRO A 36 -0.21 13.42 -0.57
N LEU A 37 0.72 13.04 -1.45
CA LEU A 37 0.44 12.35 -2.71
C LEU A 37 0.89 10.90 -2.60
N PHE A 38 -0.04 9.98 -2.79
CA PHE A 38 0.21 8.54 -2.78
C PHE A 38 0.17 8.00 -4.21
N VAL A 39 1.07 7.07 -4.51
CA VAL A 39 1.03 6.30 -5.75
C VAL A 39 1.04 4.82 -5.43
N ARG A 40 0.02 4.10 -5.92
CA ARG A 40 -0.01 2.65 -5.82
C ARG A 40 0.60 2.02 -7.06
N ILE A 41 1.50 1.08 -6.85
CA ILE A 41 2.15 0.32 -7.91
C ILE A 41 1.91 -1.20 -7.75
N SER A 42 1.95 -1.91 -8.87
CA SER A 42 2.17 -3.36 -8.87
C SER A 42 3.68 -3.59 -8.89
N SER A 43 4.26 -3.84 -7.72
CA SER A 43 5.71 -3.91 -7.53
C SER A 43 6.37 -5.02 -8.35
N VAL A 44 5.63 -6.10 -8.59
CA VAL A 44 6.05 -7.17 -9.51
C VAL A 44 4.84 -7.73 -10.25
N ASP A 45 5.05 -8.17 -11.48
CA ASP A 45 4.05 -8.93 -12.22
C ASP A 45 3.99 -10.39 -11.75
N GLY A 46 5.10 -10.92 -11.21
CA GLY A 46 5.23 -12.30 -10.76
C GLY A 46 5.20 -13.32 -11.90
N ILE A 47 5.61 -12.91 -13.10
CA ILE A 47 5.63 -13.70 -14.33
C ILE A 47 6.92 -13.37 -15.08
N ASP A 48 7.56 -14.37 -15.64
CA ASP A 48 8.81 -14.22 -16.39
C ASP A 48 8.70 -13.17 -17.51
N GLY A 49 9.68 -12.29 -17.58
CA GLY A 49 9.70 -11.17 -18.53
C GLY A 49 8.70 -10.05 -18.23
N GLY A 50 8.08 -10.07 -17.06
CA GLY A 50 7.23 -8.99 -16.56
C GLY A 50 8.01 -7.89 -15.85
N TRP A 51 7.28 -7.04 -15.15
CA TRP A 51 7.83 -6.00 -14.28
C TRP A 51 8.35 -6.60 -12.98
N GLU A 52 9.55 -6.18 -12.58
CA GLU A 52 10.25 -6.74 -11.42
C GLU A 52 10.60 -5.68 -10.37
N MET A 53 11.10 -6.11 -9.22
CA MET A 53 11.41 -5.21 -8.11
C MET A 53 12.45 -4.13 -8.46
N ASP A 54 13.44 -4.44 -9.31
CA ASP A 54 14.43 -3.44 -9.76
C ASP A 54 13.79 -2.34 -10.61
N ASP A 55 12.75 -2.67 -11.36
CA ASP A 55 11.97 -1.69 -12.11
C ASP A 55 11.14 -0.81 -11.17
N SER A 56 10.57 -1.41 -10.12
CA SER A 56 9.77 -0.70 -9.12
C SER A 56 10.61 0.24 -8.27
N VAL A 57 11.82 -0.15 -7.89
CA VAL A 57 12.77 0.70 -7.18
C VAL A 57 13.15 1.90 -8.07
N ALA A 58 13.47 1.66 -9.36
CA ALA A 58 13.77 2.73 -10.31
C ALA A 58 12.58 3.70 -10.48
N LEU A 59 11.37 3.17 -10.62
CA LEU A 59 10.15 3.99 -10.70
C LEU A 59 9.92 4.80 -9.41
N ALA A 60 10.13 4.20 -8.25
CA ALA A 60 9.94 4.86 -6.96
C ALA A 60 10.94 6.02 -6.74
N HIS A 61 12.19 5.89 -7.19
CA HIS A 61 13.16 7.00 -7.19
C HIS A 61 12.65 8.17 -8.03
N GLU A 62 12.16 7.91 -9.22
CA GLU A 62 11.63 8.94 -10.13
C GLU A 62 10.33 9.57 -9.60
N LEU A 63 9.47 8.81 -8.94
CA LEU A 63 8.26 9.30 -8.30
C LEU A 63 8.58 10.19 -7.10
N LYS A 64 9.55 9.80 -6.26
CA LYS A 64 10.06 10.61 -5.14
C LYS A 64 10.58 11.96 -5.63
N ALA A 65 11.38 11.97 -6.69
CA ALA A 65 11.92 13.19 -7.29
C ALA A 65 10.84 14.15 -7.80
N ARG A 66 9.63 13.62 -8.08
CA ARG A 66 8.44 14.38 -8.54
C ARG A 66 7.47 14.74 -7.42
N GLY A 67 7.88 14.56 -6.17
CA GLY A 67 7.10 14.97 -5.00
C GLY A 67 5.98 14.00 -4.63
N VAL A 68 6.10 12.72 -4.96
CA VAL A 68 5.29 11.66 -4.37
C VAL A 68 5.79 11.41 -2.95
N ASP A 69 4.87 11.33 -2.00
CA ASP A 69 5.17 11.18 -0.58
C ASP A 69 5.17 9.73 -0.12
N VAL A 70 4.30 8.90 -0.68
CA VAL A 70 4.11 7.50 -0.25
C VAL A 70 3.93 6.57 -1.45
N ILE A 71 4.62 5.44 -1.45
CA ILE A 71 4.40 4.34 -2.41
C ILE A 71 3.62 3.21 -1.74
N ASP A 72 2.44 2.92 -2.27
CA ASP A 72 1.63 1.75 -1.88
C ASP A 72 2.04 0.55 -2.75
N CYS A 73 2.65 -0.46 -2.12
CA CYS A 73 3.30 -1.57 -2.79
C CYS A 73 2.40 -2.82 -2.84
N SER A 74 1.73 -3.02 -3.95
CA SER A 74 0.99 -4.24 -4.23
C SER A 74 1.68 -5.12 -5.29
N SER A 75 1.01 -6.12 -5.86
CA SER A 75 1.61 -6.98 -6.88
C SER A 75 0.58 -7.64 -7.79
N GLY A 76 1.01 -8.01 -8.99
CA GLY A 76 0.27 -8.80 -9.96
C GLY A 76 -0.88 -8.06 -10.64
N GLY A 77 -1.74 -8.81 -11.33
CA GLY A 77 -2.93 -8.29 -11.97
C GLY A 77 -2.78 -7.97 -13.46
N ASN A 78 -1.57 -7.85 -13.97
CA ASN A 78 -1.29 -7.43 -15.35
C ASN A 78 -1.23 -8.58 -16.37
N SER A 79 -1.54 -9.81 -15.98
CA SER A 79 -1.58 -10.94 -16.90
C SER A 79 -2.99 -11.20 -17.44
N PRO A 80 -3.13 -11.78 -18.63
CA PRO A 80 -4.43 -12.20 -19.16
C PRO A 80 -5.20 -13.20 -18.27
N LYS A 81 -4.47 -13.90 -17.41
CA LYS A 81 -5.01 -14.86 -16.44
C LYS A 81 -5.27 -14.21 -15.06
N GLY A 82 -5.12 -12.90 -14.95
CA GLY A 82 -5.38 -12.13 -13.73
C GLY A 82 -4.34 -12.33 -12.61
N ALA A 83 -4.64 -11.74 -11.45
CA ALA A 83 -3.74 -11.74 -10.29
C ALA A 83 -3.46 -13.14 -9.71
N THR A 84 -4.27 -14.14 -10.03
CA THR A 84 -4.14 -15.52 -9.50
C THR A 84 -2.99 -16.30 -10.12
N ASN A 85 -2.44 -15.84 -11.25
CA ASN A 85 -1.40 -16.56 -12.01
C ASN A 85 0.02 -16.03 -11.77
N ALA A 86 0.19 -15.09 -10.87
CA ALA A 86 1.53 -14.68 -10.48
C ALA A 86 2.20 -15.79 -9.65
N ASN A 87 3.48 -16.06 -9.91
CA ASN A 87 4.32 -16.98 -9.12
C ASN A 87 4.65 -16.35 -7.74
N LEU A 88 3.60 -16.01 -7.00
CA LEU A 88 3.70 -15.41 -5.67
C LEU A 88 3.04 -16.33 -4.66
N THR A 89 3.83 -16.83 -3.72
CA THR A 89 3.29 -17.56 -2.58
C THR A 89 2.46 -16.61 -1.72
N ARG A 90 1.17 -16.88 -1.60
CA ARG A 90 0.24 -16.02 -0.86
C ARG A 90 0.12 -16.49 0.59
N GLY A 91 0.27 -15.55 1.50
CA GLY A 91 0.09 -15.72 2.94
C GLY A 91 -0.08 -14.35 3.60
N PRO A 92 -0.32 -14.29 4.91
CA PRO A 92 -0.38 -13.03 5.64
C PRO A 92 0.87 -12.18 5.40
N GLY A 93 0.70 -10.93 4.95
CA GLY A 93 1.80 -10.01 4.70
C GLY A 93 2.67 -10.32 3.46
N TYR A 94 2.21 -11.17 2.52
CA TYR A 94 3.05 -11.64 1.38
C TYR A 94 3.62 -10.53 0.49
N GLN A 95 3.07 -9.33 0.51
CA GLN A 95 3.56 -8.17 -0.26
C GLN A 95 4.42 -7.21 0.59
N VAL A 96 4.53 -7.42 1.89
CA VAL A 96 5.35 -6.58 2.79
C VAL A 96 6.80 -6.45 2.33
N PRO A 97 7.47 -7.51 1.84
CA PRO A 97 8.85 -7.39 1.34
C PRO A 97 9.04 -6.38 0.20
N PHE A 98 7.98 -6.09 -0.56
CA PHE A 98 8.05 -5.08 -1.63
C PHE A 98 8.09 -3.66 -1.05
N ALA A 99 7.23 -3.37 -0.06
CA ALA A 99 7.23 -2.10 0.65
C ALA A 99 8.55 -1.87 1.40
N GLU A 100 9.03 -2.89 2.09
CA GLU A 100 10.31 -2.89 2.81
C GLU A 100 11.49 -2.58 1.89
N ARG A 101 11.56 -3.21 0.72
CA ARG A 101 12.64 -2.98 -0.24
C ARG A 101 12.59 -1.56 -0.80
N VAL A 102 11.43 -1.06 -1.22
CA VAL A 102 11.27 0.31 -1.72
C VAL A 102 11.64 1.32 -0.63
N LYS A 103 11.18 1.13 0.60
CA LYS A 103 11.50 2.00 1.74
C LYS A 103 13.00 2.08 1.97
N ARG A 104 13.67 0.94 2.04
CA ARG A 104 15.10 0.86 2.32
C ARG A 104 15.96 1.45 1.21
N GLU A 105 15.65 1.14 -0.07
CA GLU A 105 16.52 1.50 -1.19
C GLU A 105 16.25 2.92 -1.71
N VAL A 106 15.01 3.43 -1.57
CA VAL A 106 14.62 4.74 -2.10
C VAL A 106 14.55 5.80 -1.00
N ASP A 107 14.47 5.39 0.27
CA ASP A 107 14.25 6.28 1.40
C ASP A 107 12.98 7.14 1.19
N ILE A 108 11.87 6.50 0.87
CA ILE A 108 10.53 7.08 0.74
C ILE A 108 9.57 6.33 1.67
N LYS A 109 8.54 7.00 2.15
CA LYS A 109 7.50 6.33 2.93
C LYS A 109 6.75 5.31 2.09
N THR A 110 6.42 4.17 2.70
CA THR A 110 5.72 3.09 2.03
C THR A 110 4.48 2.64 2.77
N MET A 111 3.54 2.11 2.00
CA MET A 111 2.34 1.45 2.51
C MET A 111 2.39 -0.03 2.12
N ALA A 112 2.28 -0.90 3.11
CA ALA A 112 2.21 -2.34 2.91
C ALA A 112 0.76 -2.82 2.82
N VAL A 113 0.52 -3.78 1.96
CA VAL A 113 -0.78 -4.45 1.76
C VAL A 113 -0.55 -5.94 1.57
N GLY A 114 -1.57 -6.76 1.69
CA GLY A 114 -1.51 -8.17 1.32
C GLY A 114 -1.87 -9.14 2.44
N LEU A 115 -3.17 -9.41 2.61
CA LEU A 115 -3.71 -10.34 3.62
C LEU A 115 -3.27 -9.98 5.06
N ILE A 116 -3.04 -8.72 5.35
CA ILE A 116 -2.85 -8.20 6.70
C ILE A 116 -4.24 -8.07 7.30
N ARG A 117 -4.59 -9.00 8.19
CA ARG A 117 -5.92 -9.12 8.79
C ARG A 117 -5.87 -8.87 10.29
N GLU A 118 -4.81 -9.38 10.93
CA GLU A 118 -4.65 -9.32 12.37
C GLU A 118 -3.92 -8.03 12.78
N PRO A 119 -4.40 -7.34 13.81
CA PRO A 119 -3.75 -6.14 14.35
C PRO A 119 -2.29 -6.36 14.72
N ASP A 120 -1.96 -7.50 15.34
CA ASP A 120 -0.58 -7.83 15.76
C ASP A 120 0.38 -7.88 14.56
N LEU A 121 -0.04 -8.47 13.44
CA LEU A 121 0.78 -8.48 12.23
C LEU A 121 0.97 -7.07 11.65
N ALA A 122 -0.08 -6.25 11.66
CA ALA A 122 -0.01 -4.88 11.20
C ALA A 122 0.97 -4.07 12.04
N GLU A 123 0.85 -4.15 13.35
CA GLU A 123 1.73 -3.46 14.30
C GLU A 123 3.17 -3.95 14.18
N GLN A 124 3.40 -5.25 14.10
CA GLN A 124 4.74 -5.81 13.91
C GLN A 124 5.45 -5.27 12.68
N ILE A 125 4.75 -5.18 11.53
CA ILE A 125 5.31 -4.63 10.28
C ILE A 125 5.78 -3.19 10.48
N LEU A 126 5.02 -2.38 11.20
CA LEU A 126 5.35 -0.98 11.49
C LEU A 126 6.52 -0.88 12.48
N GLN A 127 6.51 -1.64 13.56
CA GLN A 127 7.56 -1.64 14.59
C GLN A 127 8.89 -2.15 14.04
N ASP A 128 8.87 -3.14 13.16
CA ASP A 128 10.06 -3.65 12.46
C ASP A 128 10.58 -2.65 11.39
N GLY A 129 9.88 -1.54 11.18
CA GLY A 129 10.25 -0.52 10.19
C GLY A 129 10.13 -0.96 8.73
N ARG A 130 9.36 -2.03 8.48
CA ARG A 130 9.22 -2.62 7.13
C ARG A 130 8.28 -1.82 6.22
N ALA A 131 7.39 -1.03 6.80
CA ALA A 131 6.54 -0.07 6.11
C ALA A 131 6.20 1.09 7.07
N ASP A 132 5.61 2.17 6.56
CA ASP A 132 5.17 3.31 7.36
C ASP A 132 3.65 3.31 7.58
N LEU A 133 2.92 2.65 6.68
CA LEU A 133 1.47 2.54 6.69
C LEU A 133 1.03 1.14 6.31
N ILE A 134 -0.16 0.77 6.77
CA ILE A 134 -0.82 -0.50 6.43
C ILE A 134 -2.10 -0.20 5.65
N ALA A 135 -2.27 -0.87 4.51
CA ALA A 135 -3.50 -0.83 3.72
C ALA A 135 -4.36 -2.06 4.02
N VAL A 136 -5.56 -1.82 4.51
CA VAL A 136 -6.56 -2.85 4.79
C VAL A 136 -7.65 -2.78 3.72
N GLY A 137 -7.84 -3.86 2.98
CA GLY A 137 -8.85 -3.93 1.91
C GLY A 137 -10.03 -4.83 2.30
N ARG A 138 -10.02 -6.09 1.86
CA ARG A 138 -11.13 -7.04 2.06
C ARG A 138 -11.47 -7.27 3.54
N GLN A 139 -10.51 -7.15 4.44
CA GLN A 139 -10.77 -7.24 5.87
C GLN A 139 -11.72 -6.13 6.34
N ALA A 140 -11.64 -4.93 5.78
CA ALA A 140 -12.58 -3.85 6.08
C ALA A 140 -14.00 -4.08 5.53
N LEU A 141 -14.20 -5.04 4.61
CA LEU A 141 -15.53 -5.49 4.21
C LEU A 141 -16.15 -6.47 5.23
N VAL A 142 -15.30 -7.23 5.91
CA VAL A 142 -15.71 -8.15 7.00
C VAL A 142 -15.92 -7.38 8.29
N ASP A 143 -15.02 -6.48 8.59
CA ASP A 143 -15.03 -5.62 9.77
C ASP A 143 -14.78 -4.15 9.38
N PRO A 144 -15.83 -3.35 9.16
CA PRO A 144 -15.71 -1.93 8.83
C PRO A 144 -15.02 -1.09 9.92
N PHE A 145 -15.03 -1.56 11.15
CA PHE A 145 -14.41 -0.91 12.31
C PHE A 145 -13.05 -1.50 12.68
N TRP A 146 -12.43 -2.26 11.80
CA TRP A 146 -11.17 -2.95 12.05
C TRP A 146 -10.11 -2.08 12.74
N ALA A 147 -9.95 -0.82 12.32
CA ALA A 147 -8.96 0.07 12.92
C ALA A 147 -9.32 0.46 14.37
N LEU A 148 -10.61 0.59 14.68
CA LEU A 148 -11.09 0.86 16.03
C LEU A 148 -10.96 -0.37 16.93
N HIS A 149 -11.27 -1.56 16.38
CA HIS A 149 -11.04 -2.83 17.07
C HIS A 149 -9.54 -3.08 17.33
N ALA A 150 -8.66 -2.71 16.39
CA ALA A 150 -7.23 -2.76 16.61
C ALA A 150 -6.78 -1.82 17.75
N ALA A 151 -7.36 -0.61 17.83
CA ALA A 151 -7.08 0.30 18.93
C ALA A 151 -7.54 -0.26 20.28
N GLN A 152 -8.68 -0.94 20.33
CA GLN A 152 -9.14 -1.67 21.53
C GLN A 152 -8.19 -2.83 21.88
N HIS A 153 -7.80 -3.63 20.88
CA HIS A 153 -6.89 -4.77 21.07
C HIS A 153 -5.56 -4.36 21.71
N PHE A 154 -5.05 -3.17 21.40
CA PHE A 154 -3.81 -2.64 21.96
C PHE A 154 -4.01 -1.72 23.17
N ASP A 155 -5.20 -1.64 23.74
CA ASP A 155 -5.53 -0.77 24.87
C ASP A 155 -5.20 0.73 24.60
N ILE A 156 -5.32 1.15 23.33
CA ILE A 156 -5.07 2.55 22.90
C ILE A 156 -6.32 3.41 23.06
N ASP A 157 -7.48 2.80 23.08
CA ASP A 157 -8.79 3.47 23.15
C ASP A 157 -9.75 2.71 24.10
N PRO A 158 -9.36 2.47 25.37
CA PRO A 158 -10.15 1.64 26.28
C PRO A 158 -11.53 2.22 26.57
N ASP A 159 -11.69 3.53 26.48
CA ASP A 159 -12.95 4.24 26.75
C ASP A 159 -13.74 4.57 25.49
N PHE A 160 -13.43 3.97 24.34
CA PHE A 160 -14.14 4.14 23.06
C PHE A 160 -14.20 5.57 22.53
N GLU A 161 -13.25 6.46 22.91
CA GLU A 161 -13.24 7.87 22.52
C GLU A 161 -13.06 8.10 21.01
N LYS A 162 -12.41 7.14 20.31
CA LYS A 162 -12.20 7.20 18.84
C LYS A 162 -13.41 6.73 18.04
N TRP A 163 -14.38 6.13 18.68
CA TRP A 163 -15.57 5.64 18.03
C TRP A 163 -16.54 6.78 17.69
N PRO A 164 -17.45 6.59 16.68
CA PRO A 164 -18.53 7.55 16.46
C PRO A 164 -19.27 7.82 17.77
N HIS A 165 -19.47 9.08 18.11
CA HIS A 165 -20.02 9.51 19.40
C HIS A 165 -21.32 8.80 19.79
N GLN A 166 -22.18 8.48 18.79
CA GLN A 166 -23.44 7.77 19.00
C GLN A 166 -23.24 6.33 19.47
N TYR A 167 -22.10 5.69 19.16
CA TYR A 167 -21.76 4.34 19.58
C TYR A 167 -20.92 4.32 20.86
N ALA A 168 -19.98 5.25 20.97
CA ALA A 168 -19.00 5.33 22.05
C ALA A 168 -19.67 5.25 23.43
N TRP A 169 -20.69 6.07 23.65
CA TRP A 169 -21.42 6.12 24.92
C TRP A 169 -22.09 4.81 25.31
N TRP A 170 -22.61 4.02 24.34
CA TRP A 170 -23.21 2.72 24.60
C TRP A 170 -22.16 1.63 24.79
N LEU A 171 -21.04 1.68 24.04
CA LEU A 171 -19.95 0.71 24.12
C LEU A 171 -19.25 0.81 25.46
N GLU A 172 -18.97 2.02 25.94
CA GLU A 172 -18.38 2.25 27.26
C GLU A 172 -19.27 1.67 28.38
N LYS A 173 -20.58 1.87 28.31
CA LYS A 173 -21.52 1.31 29.28
C LYS A 173 -21.57 -0.22 29.22
N TRP A 174 -21.62 -0.76 28.00
CA TRP A 174 -21.65 -2.20 27.78
C TRP A 174 -20.38 -2.87 28.35
N ASP A 175 -19.24 -2.29 28.13
CA ASP A 175 -17.96 -2.79 28.64
C ASP A 175 -17.89 -2.76 30.18
N LYS A 176 -18.42 -1.71 30.80
CA LYS A 176 -18.51 -1.59 32.26
C LYS A 176 -19.65 -2.42 32.90
N GLY A 177 -20.41 -3.17 32.11
CA GLY A 177 -21.50 -4.02 32.58
C GLY A 177 -22.72 -3.24 33.10
N LEU A 178 -22.94 -2.02 32.61
CA LEU A 178 -24.04 -1.13 32.99
C LEU A 178 -25.22 -1.17 32.04
#